data_b59a5a2efc49c97225cb5a5930d5e552
#
_entry.id   b59a5a2efc49c97225cb5a5930d5e552
#
_cell.length_a   1.000
_cell.length_b   1.000
_cell.length_c   1.000
_cell.angle_alpha   90.00
_cell.angle_beta   90.00
_cell.angle_gamma   90.00
#
_symmetry.space_group_name_H-M   'P 1'
#
loop_
_entity.id
_entity.type
_entity.pdbx_description
1 polymer ?
#
loop_
_entity_poly.entity_id
_entity_poly.type
_entity_poly.pdbx_seq_one_letter_code
_entity_poly.pdbx_strand_id
1 'polypeptide(L)'
;MTGVQTCALPIFPSPDEVPPAEGIHVKKNEEEKILVKCDPDSKTPAGLVFKIQYDREAGILCFVRMYSGKISTGTQVYNVGKKKRERVNRILRVNANRMEQMDSVSAGDIAVFVGLKFAQTGDTLGSEGMPVLLESVKFPEPVISIAIEPETMGDRAKLQETLEILSREDPTFTFRDDEETGQLVISGMGELHLDVLVTRIRDDFKVQCRVGSPQVTYRESISTAADYKEEFSKVLAGKENAACLAIHIEPRETGAGNSYTCAVHDNSIPKEIYEAIEQSIESCFASGIRMGYPCTDIAVSVTDIKYDELTASTFAFEAAAAEAFDKACESATPELLEPVMEVDIECPSEFVGDAMSQITQRGGMIVSMDEKSGENVIHAKAPMAKMFGFSTNLRSVTQGRASFGMVFSHFQVKA
;
A
#
# COMPACT_ATOMS: atom_id res chain seq x y z
N MET A 1 8.24 32.87 25.54
CA MET A 1 8.44 31.79 24.54
C MET A 1 9.86 31.78 23.95
N THR A 2 10.80 32.48 24.52
CA THR A 2 12.17 32.60 23.98
C THR A 2 13.18 31.61 24.56
N GLY A 3 12.84 30.89 25.65
CA GLY A 3 13.82 30.01 26.34
C GLY A 3 14.00 28.62 25.71
N VAL A 4 13.01 28.09 24.99
CA VAL A 4 13.10 26.76 24.38
C VAL A 4 13.86 26.79 23.05
N GLN A 5 13.74 27.88 22.29
CA GLN A 5 14.46 28.06 21.04
C GLN A 5 15.99 28.14 21.21
N THR A 6 16.45 28.76 22.30
CA THR A 6 17.89 28.92 22.54
C THR A 6 18.57 27.63 23.00
N CYS A 7 17.89 26.67 23.58
CA CYS A 7 18.44 25.38 23.98
C CYS A 7 18.45 24.35 22.85
N ALA A 8 17.57 24.46 21.85
CA ALA A 8 17.47 23.51 20.75
C ALA A 8 18.45 23.79 19.59
N LEU A 9 18.76 25.06 19.34
CA LEU A 9 19.65 25.48 18.25
C LEU A 9 21.06 24.84 18.26
N PRO A 10 21.74 24.61 19.42
CA PRO A 10 23.02 23.92 19.40
C PRO A 10 22.96 22.39 19.35
N ILE A 11 21.74 21.79 19.40
CA ILE A 11 21.56 20.32 19.48
C ILE A 11 21.08 19.77 18.13
N PHE A 12 20.26 20.49 17.40
CA PHE A 12 19.71 20.06 16.13
C PHE A 12 20.39 20.79 14.97
N PRO A 13 20.92 20.03 13.96
CA PRO A 13 21.49 20.64 12.76
C PRO A 13 20.42 21.37 11.94
N SER A 14 20.84 22.42 11.24
CA SER A 14 20.00 23.07 10.22
C SER A 14 19.79 22.14 9.02
N PRO A 15 18.68 22.25 8.27
CA PRO A 15 18.42 21.43 7.09
C PRO A 15 19.51 21.46 6.02
N ASP A 16 20.30 22.50 5.93
CA ASP A 16 21.45 22.65 5.03
C ASP A 16 22.71 21.95 5.53
N GLU A 17 22.80 21.67 6.84
CA GLU A 17 23.89 20.94 7.47
C GLU A 17 23.68 19.41 7.47
N VAL A 18 22.45 18.96 7.16
CA VAL A 18 22.09 17.53 7.10
C VAL A 18 22.60 16.93 5.78
N PRO A 19 23.06 15.65 5.77
CA PRO A 19 23.45 14.98 4.52
C PRO A 19 22.35 15.06 3.46
N PRO A 20 22.71 15.17 2.17
CA PRO A 20 21.73 15.18 1.08
C PRO A 20 20.81 13.96 1.11
N ALA A 21 19.55 14.15 0.81
CA ALA A 21 18.59 13.06 0.66
C ALA A 21 18.88 12.26 -0.61
N GLU A 22 18.67 10.95 -0.56
CA GLU A 22 18.71 10.11 -1.76
C GLU A 22 17.42 10.30 -2.58
N GLY A 23 17.58 10.32 -3.89
CA GLY A 23 16.47 10.40 -4.83
C GLY A 23 16.80 9.65 -6.11
N ILE A 24 15.75 9.37 -6.91
CA ILE A 24 15.86 8.71 -8.20
C ILE A 24 15.44 9.71 -9.28
N HIS A 25 16.32 9.98 -10.23
CA HIS A 25 15.96 10.75 -11.40
C HIS A 25 15.28 9.83 -12.41
N VAL A 26 13.99 10.08 -12.67
CA VAL A 26 13.17 9.26 -13.57
C VAL A 26 13.28 9.77 -14.99
N LYS A 27 14.11 9.15 -15.82
CA LYS A 27 14.14 9.34 -17.28
C LYS A 27 13.28 8.27 -17.96
N LYS A 28 12.89 8.51 -19.23
CA LYS A 28 11.95 7.64 -19.98
C LYS A 28 12.25 6.13 -19.95
N ASN A 29 13.49 5.69 -19.68
CA ASN A 29 13.87 4.27 -19.61
C ASN A 29 15.06 4.01 -18.65
N GLU A 30 15.48 4.97 -17.84
CA GLU A 30 16.62 4.82 -16.94
C GLU A 30 16.30 5.47 -15.58
N GLU A 31 16.58 4.77 -14.52
CA GLU A 31 16.54 5.27 -13.15
C GLU A 31 17.97 5.55 -12.68
N GLU A 32 18.30 6.81 -12.44
CA GLU A 32 19.61 7.22 -11.95
C GLU A 32 19.49 7.71 -10.51
N LYS A 33 20.22 7.08 -9.59
CA LYS A 33 20.30 7.55 -8.21
C LYS A 33 21.03 8.89 -8.13
N ILE A 34 20.41 9.86 -7.50
CA ILE A 34 20.96 11.20 -7.32
C ILE A 34 20.89 11.63 -5.86
N LEU A 35 21.75 12.56 -5.49
CA LEU A 35 21.72 13.20 -4.17
C LEU A 35 21.01 14.56 -4.28
N VAL A 36 19.95 14.71 -3.50
CA VAL A 36 19.13 15.94 -3.42
C VAL A 36 19.63 16.79 -2.26
N LYS A 37 20.33 17.89 -2.57
CA LYS A 37 20.82 18.84 -1.57
C LYS A 37 19.73 19.82 -1.17
N CYS A 38 19.76 20.23 0.11
CA CYS A 38 18.92 21.29 0.62
C CYS A 38 19.43 22.65 0.13
N ASP A 39 19.03 23.02 -1.09
CA ASP A 39 19.43 24.27 -1.73
C ASP A 39 18.18 25.05 -2.20
N PRO A 40 17.88 26.19 -1.54
CA PRO A 40 16.74 27.06 -1.91
C PRO A 40 16.80 27.64 -3.31
N ASP A 41 18.00 27.81 -3.87
CA ASP A 41 18.25 28.40 -5.20
C ASP A 41 18.27 27.37 -6.32
N SER A 42 18.12 26.10 -5.99
CA SER A 42 18.01 25.02 -6.97
C SER A 42 16.85 25.23 -7.92
N LYS A 43 17.11 25.05 -9.22
CA LYS A 43 16.09 25.11 -10.28
C LYS A 43 15.19 23.86 -10.34
N THR A 44 15.53 22.82 -9.59
CA THR A 44 14.81 21.57 -9.51
C THR A 44 14.14 21.45 -8.15
N PRO A 45 12.92 21.99 -7.98
CA PRO A 45 12.19 21.82 -6.73
C PRO A 45 11.85 20.34 -6.51
N ALA A 46 12.01 19.90 -5.28
CA ALA A 46 11.61 18.56 -4.83
C ALA A 46 11.01 18.67 -3.42
N GLY A 47 9.75 18.25 -3.28
CA GLY A 47 9.03 18.23 -2.01
C GLY A 47 8.33 16.89 -1.82
N LEU A 48 8.36 16.35 -0.61
CA LEU A 48 7.70 15.11 -0.23
C LEU A 48 6.39 15.44 0.51
N VAL A 49 5.29 14.90 0.03
CA VAL A 49 3.99 14.91 0.74
C VAL A 49 4.05 13.85 1.82
N PHE A 50 4.28 14.23 3.07
CA PHE A 50 4.43 13.27 4.17
C PHE A 50 3.17 13.07 5.00
N LYS A 51 2.17 13.95 4.84
CA LYS A 51 0.88 13.86 5.51
C LYS A 51 -0.20 14.57 4.69
N ILE A 52 -1.38 13.98 4.65
CA ILE A 52 -2.60 14.63 4.16
C ILE A 52 -3.62 14.69 5.29
N GLN A 53 -4.38 15.74 5.34
CA GLN A 53 -5.44 15.95 6.32
C GLN A 53 -6.60 16.69 5.66
N TYR A 54 -7.81 16.25 5.92
CA TYR A 54 -9.01 16.98 5.51
C TYR A 54 -9.39 18.01 6.58
N ASP A 55 -9.63 19.23 6.13
CA ASP A 55 -10.16 20.33 6.93
C ASP A 55 -11.48 20.78 6.34
N ARG A 56 -12.48 21.04 7.20
CA ARG A 56 -13.85 21.39 6.75
C ARG A 56 -13.92 22.71 6.00
N GLU A 57 -13.05 23.67 6.33
CA GLU A 57 -13.06 25.01 5.73
C GLU A 57 -12.04 25.13 4.59
N ALA A 58 -10.85 24.57 4.77
CA ALA A 58 -9.76 24.70 3.82
C ALA A 58 -9.70 23.57 2.78
N GLY A 59 -10.45 22.47 3.00
CA GLY A 59 -10.43 21.27 2.16
C GLY A 59 -9.23 20.38 2.44
N ILE A 60 -8.66 19.78 1.41
CA ILE A 60 -7.53 18.88 1.56
C ILE A 60 -6.23 19.66 1.76
N LEU A 61 -5.59 19.42 2.88
CA LEU A 61 -4.31 19.99 3.31
C LEU A 61 -3.20 18.98 3.09
N CYS A 62 -2.30 19.25 2.14
CA CYS A 62 -1.13 18.41 1.86
C CYS A 62 0.10 18.98 2.55
N PHE A 63 0.59 18.33 3.60
CA PHE A 63 1.81 18.72 4.31
C PHE A 63 3.03 18.27 3.51
N VAL A 64 3.83 19.24 3.09
CA VAL A 64 4.97 19.02 2.20
C VAL A 64 6.24 19.48 2.88
N ARG A 65 7.25 18.61 2.93
CA ARG A 65 8.62 18.98 3.27
C ARG A 65 9.39 19.26 1.97
N MET A 66 9.94 20.45 1.87
CA MET A 66 10.79 20.83 0.75
C MET A 66 12.22 20.36 0.96
N TYR A 67 12.73 19.55 0.04
CA TYR A 67 14.11 19.05 0.04
C TYR A 67 15.02 19.87 -0.88
N SER A 68 14.50 20.47 -1.94
CA SER A 68 15.27 21.27 -2.90
C SER A 68 14.41 22.34 -3.54
N GLY A 69 15.01 23.45 -3.90
CA GLY A 69 14.39 24.53 -4.66
C GLY A 69 13.32 25.30 -3.90
N LYS A 70 12.46 25.96 -4.66
CA LYS A 70 11.39 26.82 -4.17
C LYS A 70 10.12 26.61 -4.96
N ILE A 71 8.97 26.60 -4.27
CA ILE A 71 7.64 26.56 -4.88
C ILE A 71 6.85 27.79 -4.42
N SER A 72 6.17 28.44 -5.36
CA SER A 72 5.34 29.63 -5.10
C SER A 72 3.86 29.34 -5.28
N THR A 73 3.01 30.12 -4.62
CA THR A 73 1.55 30.07 -4.78
C THR A 73 1.19 30.28 -6.26
N GLY A 74 0.22 29.52 -6.75
CA GLY A 74 -0.23 29.56 -8.14
C GLY A 74 0.64 28.76 -9.12
N THR A 75 1.79 28.21 -8.68
CA THR A 75 2.70 27.45 -9.52
C THR A 75 2.12 26.05 -9.84
N GLN A 76 2.41 25.57 -11.03
CA GLN A 76 2.15 24.21 -11.43
C GLN A 76 3.31 23.31 -10.96
N VAL A 77 3.00 22.23 -10.27
CA VAL A 77 3.94 21.21 -9.83
C VAL A 77 3.64 19.89 -10.52
N TYR A 78 4.64 19.04 -10.64
CA TYR A 78 4.53 17.72 -11.23
C TYR A 78 4.59 16.65 -10.13
N ASN A 79 3.54 15.85 -10.00
CA ASN A 79 3.54 14.65 -9.15
C ASN A 79 4.30 13.56 -9.89
N VAL A 80 5.51 13.26 -9.43
CA VAL A 80 6.47 12.42 -10.14
C VAL A 80 6.00 10.96 -10.22
N GLY A 81 5.51 10.41 -9.11
CA GLY A 81 5.03 9.03 -9.05
C GLY A 81 3.81 8.77 -9.92
N LYS A 82 2.86 9.71 -9.91
CA LYS A 82 1.61 9.60 -10.69
C LYS A 82 1.68 10.17 -12.10
N LYS A 83 2.80 10.80 -12.47
CA LYS A 83 3.01 11.45 -13.79
C LYS A 83 1.90 12.45 -14.13
N LYS A 84 1.42 13.22 -13.15
CA LYS A 84 0.35 14.20 -13.30
C LYS A 84 0.78 15.59 -12.89
N ARG A 85 0.28 16.60 -13.61
CA ARG A 85 0.47 18.02 -13.27
C ARG A 85 -0.62 18.46 -12.30
N GLU A 86 -0.24 19.18 -11.25
CA GLU A 86 -1.13 19.72 -10.24
C GLU A 86 -0.83 21.19 -9.99
N ARG A 87 -1.79 21.95 -9.47
CA ARG A 87 -1.60 23.37 -9.20
C ARG A 87 -1.69 23.62 -7.69
N VAL A 88 -0.70 24.30 -7.16
CA VAL A 88 -0.67 24.78 -5.78
C VAL A 88 -1.45 26.08 -5.70
N ASN A 89 -2.70 26.04 -5.26
CA ASN A 89 -3.55 27.23 -5.20
C ASN A 89 -3.16 28.17 -4.05
N ARG A 90 -2.83 27.60 -2.88
CA ARG A 90 -2.38 28.33 -1.69
C ARG A 90 -1.28 27.56 -1.00
N ILE A 91 -0.39 28.29 -0.35
CA ILE A 91 0.64 27.76 0.54
C ILE A 91 0.36 28.33 1.92
N LEU A 92 0.30 27.47 2.95
CA LEU A 92 0.03 27.86 4.31
C LEU A 92 1.17 27.39 5.22
N ARG A 93 1.53 28.22 6.19
CA ARG A 93 2.29 27.81 7.37
C ARG A 93 1.32 27.47 8.47
N VAL A 94 1.42 26.27 9.03
CA VAL A 94 0.56 25.81 10.12
C VAL A 94 1.36 25.77 11.42
N ASN A 95 0.85 26.46 12.43
CA ASN A 95 1.39 26.43 13.78
C ASN A 95 0.23 26.19 14.76
N ALA A 96 0.12 24.96 15.25
CA ALA A 96 -1.04 24.45 15.97
C ALA A 96 -2.35 24.73 15.16
N ASN A 97 -3.25 25.57 15.69
CA ASN A 97 -4.52 25.91 15.04
C ASN A 97 -4.45 27.20 14.18
N ARG A 98 -3.25 27.79 14.03
CA ARG A 98 -3.08 29.00 13.23
C ARG A 98 -2.57 28.66 11.85
N MET A 99 -3.26 29.14 10.83
CA MET A 99 -2.88 28.99 9.43
C MET A 99 -2.54 30.37 8.87
N GLU A 100 -1.30 30.58 8.45
CA GLU A 100 -0.81 31.81 7.85
C GLU A 100 -0.51 31.57 6.37
N GLN A 101 -1.03 32.43 5.50
CA GLN A 101 -0.77 32.32 4.06
C GLN A 101 0.65 32.78 3.74
N MET A 102 1.33 32.02 2.88
CA MET A 102 2.66 32.30 2.38
C MET A 102 2.63 32.43 0.85
N ASP A 103 3.50 33.31 0.32
CA ASP A 103 3.67 33.44 -1.13
C ASP A 103 4.50 32.30 -1.71
N SER A 104 5.42 31.75 -0.93
CA SER A 104 6.30 30.67 -1.37
C SER A 104 6.91 29.92 -0.19
N VAL A 105 7.42 28.71 -0.47
CA VAL A 105 8.19 27.87 0.46
C VAL A 105 9.48 27.43 -0.20
N SER A 106 10.55 27.32 0.58
CA SER A 106 11.90 26.98 0.11
C SER A 106 12.38 25.66 0.71
N ALA A 107 13.46 25.11 0.16
CA ALA A 107 14.12 23.93 0.70
C ALA A 107 14.44 24.09 2.19
N GLY A 108 14.24 23.00 2.96
CA GLY A 108 14.39 22.97 4.42
C GLY A 108 13.12 23.28 5.20
N ASP A 109 12.14 23.94 4.60
CA ASP A 109 10.86 24.29 5.23
C ASP A 109 9.80 23.18 5.07
N ILE A 110 8.81 23.24 5.97
CA ILE A 110 7.56 22.47 5.88
C ILE A 110 6.41 23.46 5.69
N ALA A 111 5.59 23.20 4.67
CA ALA A 111 4.39 23.98 4.41
C ALA A 111 3.20 23.11 4.04
N VAL A 112 2.02 23.68 4.05
CA VAL A 112 0.79 23.03 3.62
C VAL A 112 0.39 23.56 2.25
N PHE A 113 0.24 22.65 1.29
CA PHE A 113 -0.26 22.97 -0.05
C PHE A 113 -1.75 22.68 -0.12
N VAL A 114 -2.50 23.64 -0.65
CA VAL A 114 -3.94 23.52 -0.89
C VAL A 114 -4.22 23.59 -2.38
N GLY A 115 -5.11 22.70 -2.84
CA GLY A 115 -5.55 22.66 -4.23
C GLY A 115 -5.00 21.49 -5.03
N LEU A 116 -4.17 20.63 -4.42
CA LEU A 116 -3.71 19.39 -5.03
C LEU A 116 -4.86 18.36 -5.07
N LYS A 117 -5.13 17.81 -6.27
CA LYS A 117 -6.26 16.90 -6.48
C LYS A 117 -5.87 15.42 -6.39
N PHE A 118 -4.66 15.09 -6.83
CA PHE A 118 -4.21 13.70 -6.97
C PHE A 118 -3.16 13.28 -5.96
N ALA A 119 -2.55 14.24 -5.25
CA ALA A 119 -1.50 13.96 -4.28
C ALA A 119 -1.99 13.02 -3.18
N GLN A 120 -1.11 12.07 -2.79
CA GLN A 120 -1.26 11.14 -1.66
C GLN A 120 -0.04 11.25 -0.75
N THR A 121 -0.17 10.72 0.46
CA THR A 121 0.95 10.59 1.39
C THR A 121 2.03 9.70 0.77
N GLY A 122 3.27 10.17 0.76
CA GLY A 122 4.41 9.51 0.11
C GLY A 122 4.73 10.02 -1.30
N ASP A 123 3.84 10.83 -1.92
CA ASP A 123 4.08 11.38 -3.25
C ASP A 123 5.17 12.45 -3.25
N THR A 124 5.98 12.45 -4.32
CA THR A 124 6.98 13.50 -4.57
C THR A 124 6.47 14.52 -5.57
N LEU A 125 6.52 15.79 -5.18
CA LEU A 125 6.17 16.94 -6.00
C LEU A 125 7.44 17.62 -6.50
N GLY A 126 7.56 17.84 -7.79
CA GLY A 126 8.76 18.41 -8.38
C GLY A 126 8.51 19.15 -9.69
N SER A 127 9.55 19.21 -10.51
CA SER A 127 9.52 19.76 -11.86
C SER A 127 9.41 18.65 -12.91
N GLU A 128 8.57 18.86 -13.92
CA GLU A 128 8.42 17.91 -15.04
C GLU A 128 9.70 17.79 -15.89
N GLY A 129 10.46 18.87 -16.02
CA GLY A 129 11.68 18.88 -16.84
C GLY A 129 12.84 18.08 -16.25
N MET A 130 12.88 17.92 -14.93
CA MET A 130 13.82 17.08 -14.19
C MET A 130 13.08 16.39 -13.04
N PRO A 131 12.32 15.34 -13.32
CA PRO A 131 11.54 14.63 -12.33
C PRO A 131 12.47 13.84 -11.40
N VAL A 132 12.44 14.17 -10.12
CA VAL A 132 13.16 13.49 -9.05
C VAL A 132 12.15 12.82 -8.15
N LEU A 133 12.23 11.52 -7.99
CA LEU A 133 11.46 10.76 -7.02
C LEU A 133 12.29 10.63 -5.75
N LEU A 134 11.79 11.16 -4.66
CA LEU A 134 12.33 10.90 -3.33
C LEU A 134 11.90 9.50 -2.87
N GLU A 135 12.59 8.95 -1.89
CA GLU A 135 12.28 7.62 -1.38
C GLU A 135 10.78 7.51 -1.04
N SER A 136 10.13 6.50 -1.64
CA SER A 136 8.71 6.24 -1.37
C SER A 136 8.57 5.47 -0.05
N VAL A 137 7.67 5.93 0.80
CA VAL A 137 7.29 5.19 2.02
C VAL A 137 6.53 3.94 1.58
N LYS A 138 7.04 2.75 1.93
CA LYS A 138 6.31 1.50 1.75
C LYS A 138 5.31 1.35 2.88
N PHE A 139 4.04 1.35 2.55
CA PHE A 139 2.97 1.10 3.51
C PHE A 139 2.64 -0.40 3.53
N PRO A 140 2.34 -0.97 4.70
CA PRO A 140 1.88 -2.36 4.79
C PRO A 140 0.50 -2.52 4.14
N GLU A 141 0.24 -3.70 3.59
CA GLU A 141 -1.05 -4.01 3.00
C GLU A 141 -2.14 -4.19 4.06
N PRO A 142 -3.39 -3.80 3.76
CA PRO A 142 -4.52 -4.05 4.64
C PRO A 142 -4.75 -5.54 4.88
N VAL A 143 -5.08 -5.91 6.12
CA VAL A 143 -5.24 -7.32 6.53
C VAL A 143 -6.67 -7.72 6.90
N ILE A 144 -7.56 -6.74 7.03
CA ILE A 144 -8.97 -6.96 7.39
C ILE A 144 -9.86 -6.09 6.51
N SER A 145 -11.02 -6.63 6.16
CA SER A 145 -12.01 -5.94 5.35
C SER A 145 -13.39 -6.03 5.98
N ILE A 146 -14.19 -4.98 5.84
CA ILE A 146 -15.60 -4.94 6.25
C ILE A 146 -16.44 -4.33 5.12
N ALA A 147 -17.66 -4.85 4.95
CA ALA A 147 -18.63 -4.22 4.08
C ALA A 147 -19.21 -2.97 4.77
N ILE A 148 -19.39 -1.89 4.02
CA ILE A 148 -20.00 -0.65 4.50
C ILE A 148 -21.12 -0.24 3.53
N GLU A 149 -22.29 0.07 4.08
CA GLU A 149 -23.45 0.46 3.31
C GLU A 149 -24.01 1.79 3.84
N PRO A 150 -24.39 2.74 2.96
CA PRO A 150 -25.06 3.94 3.39
C PRO A 150 -26.47 3.60 3.87
N GLU A 151 -27.00 4.31 4.85
CA GLU A 151 -28.40 4.10 5.31
C GLU A 151 -29.42 4.56 4.27
N THR A 152 -29.09 5.55 3.44
CA THR A 152 -29.95 6.05 2.38
C THR A 152 -29.25 6.01 1.03
N MET A 153 -30.01 5.80 -0.04
CA MET A 153 -29.46 5.82 -1.41
C MET A 153 -28.86 7.17 -1.79
N GLY A 154 -29.36 8.27 -1.20
CA GLY A 154 -28.83 9.62 -1.41
C GLY A 154 -27.43 9.83 -0.81
N ASP A 155 -27.07 9.06 0.19
CA ASP A 155 -25.76 9.16 0.87
C ASP A 155 -24.66 8.35 0.17
N ARG A 156 -24.97 7.51 -0.82
CA ARG A 156 -23.97 6.66 -1.48
C ARG A 156 -22.84 7.47 -2.13
N ALA A 157 -23.18 8.51 -2.89
CA ALA A 157 -22.19 9.38 -3.52
C ALA A 157 -21.33 10.11 -2.48
N LYS A 158 -21.95 10.57 -1.39
CA LYS A 158 -21.25 11.24 -0.29
C LYS A 158 -20.35 10.28 0.49
N LEU A 159 -20.80 9.03 0.69
CA LEU A 159 -19.96 7.98 1.29
C LEU A 159 -18.74 7.72 0.43
N GLN A 160 -18.90 7.56 -0.88
CA GLN A 160 -17.80 7.31 -1.81
C GLN A 160 -16.80 8.48 -1.81
N GLU A 161 -17.26 9.72 -1.89
CA GLU A 161 -16.39 10.91 -1.77
C GLU A 161 -15.62 10.93 -0.43
N THR A 162 -16.31 10.54 0.67
CA THR A 162 -15.68 10.45 1.99
C THR A 162 -14.60 9.38 2.03
N LEU A 163 -14.85 8.21 1.46
CA LEU A 163 -13.86 7.11 1.38
C LEU A 163 -12.65 7.49 0.53
N GLU A 164 -12.85 8.22 -0.58
CA GLU A 164 -11.76 8.78 -1.39
C GLU A 164 -10.87 9.74 -0.59
N ILE A 165 -11.47 10.62 0.22
CA ILE A 165 -10.73 11.53 1.09
C ILE A 165 -9.92 10.75 2.13
N LEU A 166 -10.54 9.79 2.82
CA LEU A 166 -9.88 8.98 3.84
C LEU A 166 -8.74 8.13 3.27
N SER A 167 -8.92 7.54 2.08
CA SER A 167 -7.86 6.78 1.39
C SER A 167 -6.68 7.66 0.95
N ARG A 168 -6.89 8.95 0.74
CA ARG A 168 -5.79 9.89 0.46
C ARG A 168 -5.04 10.29 1.73
N GLU A 169 -5.74 10.37 2.87
CA GLU A 169 -5.12 10.68 4.17
C GLU A 169 -4.27 9.49 4.66
N ASP A 170 -4.80 8.29 4.54
CA ASP A 170 -4.21 7.06 5.06
C ASP A 170 -3.99 6.02 3.95
N PRO A 171 -2.75 5.84 3.48
CA PRO A 171 -2.43 4.86 2.45
C PRO A 171 -2.63 3.39 2.88
N THR A 172 -2.76 3.10 4.18
CA THR A 172 -3.04 1.76 4.70
C THR A 172 -4.54 1.43 4.68
N PHE A 173 -5.37 2.42 4.35
CA PHE A 173 -6.80 2.28 4.15
C PHE A 173 -7.11 2.23 2.66
N THR A 174 -7.84 1.21 2.24
CA THR A 174 -8.33 1.06 0.87
C THR A 174 -9.82 0.80 0.85
N PHE A 175 -10.47 1.11 -0.26
CA PHE A 175 -11.87 0.76 -0.48
C PHE A 175 -12.08 0.31 -1.92
N ARG A 176 -13.09 -0.56 -2.13
CA ARG A 176 -13.49 -1.05 -3.44
C ARG A 176 -14.99 -1.30 -3.48
N ASP A 177 -15.56 -1.18 -4.67
CA ASP A 177 -16.87 -1.73 -4.95
C ASP A 177 -16.72 -3.24 -5.20
N ASP A 178 -17.52 -4.05 -4.52
CA ASP A 178 -17.62 -5.47 -4.77
C ASP A 178 -18.62 -5.67 -5.92
N GLU A 179 -18.12 -6.12 -7.06
CA GLU A 179 -18.92 -6.28 -8.28
C GLU A 179 -19.99 -7.38 -8.16
N GLU A 180 -19.76 -8.39 -7.31
CA GLU A 180 -20.71 -9.51 -7.11
C GLU A 180 -21.84 -9.12 -6.18
N THR A 181 -21.53 -8.42 -5.08
CA THR A 181 -22.52 -8.05 -4.06
C THR A 181 -23.05 -6.62 -4.21
N GLY A 182 -22.37 -5.77 -4.97
CA GLY A 182 -22.67 -4.34 -5.11
C GLY A 182 -22.41 -3.53 -3.83
N GLN A 183 -21.73 -4.12 -2.85
CA GLN A 183 -21.37 -3.49 -1.58
C GLN A 183 -20.05 -2.75 -1.69
N LEU A 184 -19.92 -1.65 -0.95
CA LEU A 184 -18.63 -1.01 -0.70
C LEU A 184 -17.90 -1.81 0.38
N VAL A 185 -16.67 -2.24 0.07
CA VAL A 185 -15.79 -2.93 1.01
C VAL A 185 -14.65 -1.99 1.38
N ILE A 186 -14.44 -1.77 2.67
CA ILE A 186 -13.31 -1.01 3.21
C ILE A 186 -12.33 -1.96 3.88
N SER A 187 -11.04 -1.71 3.67
CA SER A 187 -9.96 -2.56 4.18
C SER A 187 -8.94 -1.74 4.95
N GLY A 188 -8.37 -2.31 6.01
CA GLY A 188 -7.43 -1.63 6.91
C GLY A 188 -6.55 -2.59 7.69
N MET A 189 -5.75 -2.02 8.60
CA MET A 189 -4.71 -2.74 9.34
C MET A 189 -5.24 -3.52 10.56
N GLY A 190 -6.50 -3.35 10.93
CA GLY A 190 -7.11 -4.03 12.07
C GLY A 190 -8.50 -3.50 12.43
N GLU A 191 -9.17 -4.20 13.35
CA GLU A 191 -10.53 -3.89 13.78
C GLU A 191 -10.65 -2.46 14.32
N LEU A 192 -9.75 -2.07 15.24
CA LEU A 192 -9.75 -0.73 15.80
C LEU A 192 -9.50 0.36 14.74
N HIS A 193 -8.64 0.08 13.76
CA HIS A 193 -8.40 1.02 12.67
C HIS A 193 -9.68 1.30 11.87
N LEU A 194 -10.41 0.24 11.49
CA LEU A 194 -11.67 0.37 10.76
C LEU A 194 -12.76 1.02 11.62
N ASP A 195 -12.83 0.72 12.92
CA ASP A 195 -13.78 1.35 13.84
C ASP A 195 -13.56 2.87 13.97
N VAL A 196 -12.30 3.29 14.05
CA VAL A 196 -11.95 4.74 14.06
C VAL A 196 -12.38 5.40 12.76
N LEU A 197 -12.12 4.77 11.61
CA LEU A 197 -12.52 5.30 10.31
C LEU A 197 -14.04 5.40 10.16
N VAL A 198 -14.78 4.36 10.57
CA VAL A 198 -16.25 4.37 10.57
C VAL A 198 -16.80 5.47 11.49
N THR A 199 -16.19 5.65 12.66
CA THR A 199 -16.57 6.74 13.58
C THR A 199 -16.34 8.09 12.92
N ARG A 200 -15.21 8.32 12.25
CA ARG A 200 -14.93 9.53 11.50
C ARG A 200 -15.93 9.77 10.37
N ILE A 201 -16.33 8.73 9.61
CA ILE A 201 -17.34 8.82 8.55
C ILE A 201 -18.66 9.36 9.13
N ARG A 202 -19.08 8.83 10.28
CA ARG A 202 -20.32 9.27 10.96
C ARG A 202 -20.22 10.64 11.60
N ASP A 203 -19.14 10.90 12.33
CA ASP A 203 -19.02 12.08 13.20
C ASP A 203 -18.41 13.29 12.49
N ASP A 204 -17.40 13.09 11.63
CA ASP A 204 -16.75 14.19 10.92
C ASP A 204 -17.47 14.52 9.60
N PHE A 205 -17.80 13.50 8.81
CA PHE A 205 -18.41 13.69 7.49
C PHE A 205 -19.94 13.67 7.53
N LYS A 206 -20.54 13.29 8.68
CA LYS A 206 -22.00 13.21 8.85
C LYS A 206 -22.69 12.29 7.84
N VAL A 207 -22.04 11.18 7.50
CA VAL A 207 -22.58 10.13 6.66
C VAL A 207 -23.01 8.94 7.53
N GLN A 208 -24.31 8.65 7.57
CA GLN A 208 -24.80 7.48 8.29
C GLN A 208 -24.59 6.22 7.48
N CYS A 209 -23.96 5.21 8.09
CA CYS A 209 -23.61 3.95 7.43
C CYS A 209 -23.78 2.76 8.36
N ARG A 210 -24.10 1.60 7.76
CA ARG A 210 -24.11 0.30 8.41
C ARG A 210 -22.83 -0.45 8.06
N VAL A 211 -22.35 -1.24 8.99
CA VAL A 211 -21.09 -1.97 8.87
C VAL A 211 -21.37 -3.45 9.03
N GLY A 212 -20.85 -4.25 8.10
CA GLY A 212 -20.92 -5.71 8.13
C GLY A 212 -19.90 -6.34 9.09
N SER A 213 -19.89 -7.66 9.15
CA SER A 213 -18.90 -8.40 9.94
C SER A 213 -17.52 -8.34 9.29
N PRO A 214 -16.43 -8.21 10.08
CA PRO A 214 -15.09 -8.22 9.57
C PRO A 214 -14.72 -9.54 8.88
N GLN A 215 -13.99 -9.44 7.78
CA GLN A 215 -13.43 -10.58 7.06
C GLN A 215 -11.92 -10.40 6.93
N VAL A 216 -11.20 -11.49 7.07
CA VAL A 216 -9.73 -11.51 6.92
C VAL A 216 -9.38 -11.60 5.44
N THR A 217 -8.45 -10.81 5.00
CA THR A 217 -7.91 -10.87 3.64
C THR A 217 -6.86 -11.97 3.55
N TYR A 218 -7.20 -13.05 2.86
CA TYR A 218 -6.29 -14.14 2.58
C TYR A 218 -5.43 -13.85 1.35
N ARG A 219 -4.38 -14.64 1.17
CA ARG A 219 -3.54 -14.67 -0.04
C ARG A 219 -3.41 -16.11 -0.54
N GLU A 220 -3.07 -16.26 -1.80
CA GLU A 220 -2.72 -17.56 -2.37
C GLU A 220 -1.24 -17.57 -2.76
N SER A 221 -0.60 -18.71 -2.62
CA SER A 221 0.78 -18.96 -3.02
C SER A 221 0.96 -20.41 -3.46
N ILE A 222 2.17 -20.78 -3.80
CA ILE A 222 2.57 -22.15 -4.19
C ILE A 222 3.69 -22.64 -3.28
N SER A 223 3.77 -23.95 -3.05
CA SER A 223 4.84 -24.53 -2.22
C SER A 223 5.93 -25.22 -3.02
N THR A 224 5.70 -25.56 -4.28
CA THR A 224 6.68 -26.25 -5.15
C THR A 224 6.82 -25.52 -6.48
N ALA A 225 7.99 -25.68 -7.11
CA ALA A 225 8.19 -25.18 -8.46
C ALA A 225 7.52 -26.09 -9.50
N ALA A 226 7.08 -25.50 -10.61
CA ALA A 226 6.50 -26.23 -11.73
C ALA A 226 6.85 -25.56 -13.06
N ASP A 227 6.97 -26.39 -14.09
CA ASP A 227 7.11 -25.97 -15.49
C ASP A 227 5.82 -26.31 -16.24
N TYR A 228 5.34 -25.37 -17.04
CA TYR A 228 4.19 -25.65 -17.90
C TYR A 228 4.35 -25.00 -19.27
N LYS A 229 3.92 -25.75 -20.29
CA LYS A 229 3.87 -25.28 -21.67
C LYS A 229 2.45 -25.30 -22.18
N GLU A 230 1.96 -24.14 -22.64
CA GLU A 230 0.62 -23.97 -23.18
C GLU A 230 0.67 -23.76 -24.70
N GLU A 231 -0.26 -24.41 -25.38
CA GLU A 231 -0.50 -24.25 -26.82
C GLU A 231 -1.97 -23.83 -27.00
N PHE A 232 -2.18 -22.53 -27.17
CA PHE A 232 -3.51 -21.93 -27.37
C PHE A 232 -3.79 -21.78 -28.85
N SER A 233 -4.98 -22.20 -29.31
CA SER A 233 -5.47 -21.91 -30.67
C SER A 233 -6.97 -21.69 -30.65
N LYS A 234 -7.42 -20.60 -31.22
CA LYS A 234 -8.83 -20.26 -31.36
C LYS A 234 -9.13 -19.51 -32.65
N VAL A 235 -10.17 -19.93 -33.36
CA VAL A 235 -10.64 -19.22 -34.55
C VAL A 235 -11.63 -18.15 -34.15
N LEU A 236 -11.30 -16.87 -34.40
CA LEU A 236 -12.15 -15.72 -34.15
C LEU A 236 -12.38 -14.96 -35.46
N ALA A 237 -13.64 -14.71 -35.81
CA ALA A 237 -14.03 -14.01 -37.03
C ALA A 237 -13.40 -14.58 -38.31
N GLY A 238 -13.17 -15.90 -38.36
CA GLY A 238 -12.57 -16.58 -39.50
C GLY A 238 -11.04 -16.49 -39.60
N LYS A 239 -10.36 -15.88 -38.60
CA LYS A 239 -8.91 -15.85 -38.48
C LYS A 239 -8.49 -16.75 -37.32
N GLU A 240 -7.51 -17.61 -37.56
CA GLU A 240 -6.89 -18.43 -36.52
C GLU A 240 -5.97 -17.51 -35.68
N ASN A 241 -6.14 -17.60 -34.34
CA ASN A 241 -5.28 -16.91 -33.38
C ASN A 241 -4.63 -18.01 -32.54
N ALA A 242 -3.30 -18.11 -32.63
CA ALA A 242 -2.57 -19.14 -31.93
C ALA A 242 -1.36 -18.55 -31.19
N ALA A 243 -1.04 -19.12 -30.04
CA ALA A 243 0.11 -18.78 -29.23
C ALA A 243 0.65 -20.04 -28.56
N CYS A 244 1.97 -20.13 -28.42
CA CYS A 244 2.60 -21.19 -27.66
C CYS A 244 3.69 -20.56 -26.81
N LEU A 245 3.61 -20.78 -25.49
CA LEU A 245 4.61 -20.31 -24.54
C LEU A 245 4.87 -21.33 -23.44
N ALA A 246 6.05 -21.29 -22.86
CA ALA A 246 6.40 -22.08 -21.68
C ALA A 246 6.78 -21.14 -20.54
N ILE A 247 6.30 -21.47 -19.35
CA ILE A 247 6.61 -20.75 -18.12
C ILE A 247 7.20 -21.71 -17.09
N HIS A 248 8.06 -21.14 -16.26
CA HIS A 248 8.54 -21.71 -15.01
C HIS A 248 8.00 -20.89 -13.87
N ILE A 249 7.41 -21.53 -12.87
CA ILE A 249 6.97 -20.88 -11.65
C ILE A 249 7.67 -21.48 -10.45
N GLU A 250 8.03 -20.65 -9.48
CA GLU A 250 8.65 -21.08 -8.23
C GLU A 250 8.20 -20.22 -7.05
N PRO A 251 8.13 -20.83 -5.83
CA PRO A 251 7.85 -20.07 -4.61
C PRO A 251 9.04 -19.18 -4.28
N ARG A 252 8.74 -17.99 -3.72
CA ARG A 252 9.73 -17.05 -3.22
C ARG A 252 9.76 -17.07 -1.69
N GLU A 253 10.74 -16.39 -1.10
CA GLU A 253 10.79 -16.16 0.34
C GLU A 253 9.58 -15.35 0.81
N THR A 254 9.07 -15.67 1.98
CA THR A 254 7.90 -14.98 2.57
C THR A 254 8.11 -13.46 2.63
N GLY A 255 7.19 -12.72 2.06
CA GLY A 255 7.24 -11.27 2.01
C GLY A 255 8.09 -10.69 0.87
N ALA A 256 8.63 -11.53 -0.02
CA ALA A 256 9.38 -11.06 -1.19
C ALA A 256 8.47 -10.52 -2.31
N GLY A 257 7.16 -10.77 -2.21
CA GLY A 257 6.17 -10.40 -3.21
C GLY A 257 6.31 -11.17 -4.52
N ASN A 258 5.44 -10.88 -5.48
CA ASN A 258 5.47 -11.53 -6.79
C ASN A 258 6.56 -10.93 -7.69
N SER A 259 7.06 -11.73 -8.62
CA SER A 259 7.97 -11.25 -9.66
C SER A 259 7.68 -11.90 -11.00
N TYR A 260 7.86 -11.12 -12.05
CA TYR A 260 7.78 -11.57 -13.44
C TYR A 260 9.14 -11.36 -14.12
N THR A 261 9.58 -12.33 -14.89
CA THR A 261 10.77 -12.24 -15.73
C THR A 261 10.52 -12.93 -17.07
N CYS A 262 11.12 -12.40 -18.14
CA CYS A 262 11.11 -13.05 -19.44
C CYS A 262 12.55 -13.36 -19.85
N ALA A 263 12.87 -14.64 -19.98
CA ALA A 263 14.20 -15.09 -20.41
C ALA A 263 14.37 -15.09 -21.95
N VAL A 264 13.27 -14.92 -22.68
CA VAL A 264 13.28 -14.92 -24.14
C VAL A 264 13.57 -13.52 -24.67
N HIS A 265 14.64 -13.39 -25.44
CA HIS A 265 15.01 -12.14 -26.12
C HIS A 265 15.12 -12.42 -27.63
N ASP A 266 14.01 -12.32 -28.34
CA ASP A 266 13.96 -12.52 -29.79
C ASP A 266 13.42 -11.24 -30.47
N ASN A 267 14.25 -10.64 -31.31
CA ASN A 267 13.93 -9.41 -32.04
C ASN A 267 12.82 -9.64 -33.11
N SER A 268 12.47 -10.87 -33.44
CA SER A 268 11.38 -11.18 -34.36
C SER A 268 10.00 -11.05 -33.69
N ILE A 269 9.94 -11.05 -32.37
CA ILE A 269 8.70 -10.95 -31.59
C ILE A 269 8.41 -9.49 -31.31
N PRO A 270 7.24 -8.97 -31.71
CA PRO A 270 6.84 -7.58 -31.40
C PRO A 270 6.79 -7.32 -29.89
N LYS A 271 7.19 -6.11 -29.49
CA LYS A 271 7.18 -5.67 -28.08
C LYS A 271 5.81 -5.78 -27.44
N GLU A 272 4.76 -5.56 -28.20
CA GLU A 272 3.36 -5.64 -27.78
C GLU A 272 2.99 -7.06 -27.26
N ILE A 273 3.63 -8.10 -27.77
CA ILE A 273 3.42 -9.50 -27.31
C ILE A 273 4.02 -9.69 -25.91
N TYR A 274 5.23 -9.18 -25.67
CA TYR A 274 5.84 -9.24 -24.34
C TYR A 274 5.03 -8.47 -23.31
N GLU A 275 4.56 -7.27 -23.66
CA GLU A 275 3.70 -6.45 -22.80
C GLU A 275 2.35 -7.14 -22.50
N ALA A 276 1.78 -7.82 -23.49
CA ALA A 276 0.54 -8.58 -23.33
C ALA A 276 0.68 -9.77 -22.36
N ILE A 277 1.79 -10.51 -22.47
CA ILE A 277 2.11 -11.62 -21.57
C ILE A 277 2.31 -11.10 -20.13
N GLU A 278 3.10 -10.04 -19.94
CA GLU A 278 3.37 -9.43 -18.64
C GLU A 278 2.07 -8.97 -17.97
N GLN A 279 1.23 -8.20 -18.68
CA GLN A 279 -0.06 -7.71 -18.18
C GLN A 279 -1.02 -8.85 -17.82
N SER A 280 -1.01 -9.94 -18.60
CA SER A 280 -1.82 -11.12 -18.32
C SER A 280 -1.37 -11.81 -17.01
N ILE A 281 -0.07 -12.03 -16.82
CA ILE A 281 0.47 -12.61 -15.58
C ILE A 281 0.20 -11.71 -14.37
N GLU A 282 0.36 -10.39 -14.50
CA GLU A 282 0.02 -9.44 -13.43
C GLU A 282 -1.47 -9.51 -13.06
N SER A 283 -2.34 -9.65 -14.05
CA SER A 283 -3.79 -9.86 -13.83
C SER A 283 -4.08 -11.18 -13.12
N CYS A 284 -3.36 -12.24 -13.45
CA CYS A 284 -3.46 -13.54 -12.77
C CYS A 284 -3.02 -13.44 -11.30
N PHE A 285 -1.94 -12.71 -10.99
CA PHE A 285 -1.55 -12.44 -9.60
C PHE A 285 -2.66 -11.75 -8.80
N ALA A 286 -3.40 -10.84 -9.41
CA ALA A 286 -4.50 -10.15 -8.75
C ALA A 286 -5.75 -11.01 -8.59
N SER A 287 -6.02 -11.94 -9.54
CA SER A 287 -7.21 -12.79 -9.57
C SER A 287 -7.10 -14.01 -8.64
N GLY A 288 -5.88 -14.47 -8.33
CA GLY A 288 -5.63 -15.67 -7.52
C GLY A 288 -5.60 -16.97 -8.33
N ILE A 289 -5.48 -18.11 -7.63
CA ILE A 289 -5.29 -19.44 -8.24
C ILE A 289 -6.56 -20.30 -8.17
N ARG A 290 -7.09 -20.49 -6.98
CA ARG A 290 -8.24 -21.40 -6.72
C ARG A 290 -9.41 -20.73 -6.00
N MET A 291 -9.10 -19.84 -5.07
CA MET A 291 -10.09 -19.25 -4.16
C MET A 291 -10.38 -17.80 -4.49
N GLY A 292 -9.67 -17.24 -5.49
CA GLY A 292 -9.84 -15.86 -5.93
C GLY A 292 -9.17 -14.83 -5.01
N TYR A 293 -8.25 -15.25 -4.15
CA TYR A 293 -7.45 -14.32 -3.36
C TYR A 293 -6.17 -13.95 -4.12
N PRO A 294 -5.74 -12.68 -4.08
CA PRO A 294 -4.51 -12.27 -4.75
C PRO A 294 -3.31 -13.12 -4.35
N CYS A 295 -2.46 -13.44 -5.33
CA CYS A 295 -1.23 -14.21 -5.11
C CYS A 295 -0.17 -13.38 -4.41
N THR A 296 0.72 -14.04 -3.67
CA THR A 296 1.93 -13.45 -3.10
C THR A 296 3.08 -14.45 -3.12
N ASP A 297 4.31 -13.94 -3.18
CA ASP A 297 5.55 -14.71 -3.08
C ASP A 297 5.71 -15.81 -4.17
N ILE A 298 5.32 -15.44 -5.41
CA ILE A 298 5.47 -16.31 -6.60
C ILE A 298 6.38 -15.61 -7.61
N ALA A 299 7.38 -16.34 -8.10
CA ALA A 299 8.18 -15.95 -9.26
C ALA A 299 7.67 -16.65 -10.52
N VAL A 300 7.46 -15.91 -11.59
CA VAL A 300 7.09 -16.43 -12.91
C VAL A 300 8.15 -16.04 -13.91
N SER A 301 8.70 -17.02 -14.61
CA SER A 301 9.68 -16.85 -15.68
C SER A 301 9.15 -17.43 -16.99
N VAL A 302 9.04 -16.60 -18.03
CA VAL A 302 8.74 -17.10 -19.38
C VAL A 302 10.03 -17.67 -19.98
N THR A 303 10.04 -18.97 -20.26
CA THR A 303 11.23 -19.72 -20.70
C THR A 303 11.28 -19.97 -22.20
N ASP A 304 10.13 -20.02 -22.89
CA ASP A 304 10.03 -20.22 -24.33
C ASP A 304 8.80 -19.49 -24.90
N ILE A 305 8.93 -18.91 -26.08
CA ILE A 305 7.84 -18.29 -26.84
C ILE A 305 7.98 -18.73 -28.29
N LYS A 306 6.94 -19.35 -28.86
CA LYS A 306 6.86 -19.61 -30.27
C LYS A 306 5.97 -18.59 -30.95
N TYR A 307 6.57 -17.80 -31.85
CA TYR A 307 5.90 -16.74 -32.58
C TYR A 307 5.72 -17.12 -34.04
N ASP A 308 4.49 -17.00 -34.54
CA ASP A 308 4.15 -17.15 -35.96
C ASP A 308 3.36 -15.91 -36.39
N GLU A 309 3.94 -15.11 -37.28
CA GLU A 309 3.38 -13.82 -37.75
C GLU A 309 1.96 -13.96 -38.34
N LEU A 310 1.59 -15.11 -38.87
CA LEU A 310 0.27 -15.35 -39.48
C LEU A 310 -0.84 -15.55 -38.47
N THR A 311 -0.55 -16.20 -37.36
CA THR A 311 -1.53 -16.61 -36.35
C THR A 311 -1.39 -15.89 -35.01
N ALA A 312 -0.24 -15.26 -34.74
CA ALA A 312 0.01 -14.54 -33.52
C ALA A 312 -0.92 -13.33 -33.34
N SER A 313 -1.41 -13.15 -32.11
CA SER A 313 -2.14 -11.95 -31.69
C SER A 313 -1.93 -11.72 -30.19
N THR A 314 -2.01 -10.47 -29.73
CA THR A 314 -1.92 -10.12 -28.31
C THR A 314 -2.94 -10.92 -27.49
N PHE A 315 -4.18 -11.01 -27.96
CA PHE A 315 -5.24 -11.81 -27.33
C PHE A 315 -4.86 -13.30 -27.15
N ALA A 316 -4.23 -13.91 -28.16
CA ALA A 316 -3.84 -15.34 -28.06
C ALA A 316 -2.74 -15.53 -27.01
N PHE A 317 -1.77 -14.61 -26.92
CA PHE A 317 -0.71 -14.67 -25.92
C PHE A 317 -1.17 -14.32 -24.52
N GLU A 318 -2.12 -13.36 -24.36
CA GLU A 318 -2.79 -13.09 -23.08
C GLU A 318 -3.52 -14.34 -22.57
N ALA A 319 -4.32 -14.98 -23.43
CA ALA A 319 -5.06 -16.20 -23.07
C ALA A 319 -4.12 -17.36 -22.75
N ALA A 320 -3.09 -17.57 -23.57
CA ALA A 320 -2.10 -18.63 -23.36
C ALA A 320 -1.32 -18.42 -22.04
N ALA A 321 -0.96 -17.17 -21.71
CA ALA A 321 -0.25 -16.85 -20.48
C ALA A 321 -1.12 -17.10 -19.25
N ALA A 322 -2.40 -16.72 -19.28
CA ALA A 322 -3.34 -16.98 -18.21
C ALA A 322 -3.56 -18.49 -18.01
N GLU A 323 -3.82 -19.24 -19.08
CA GLU A 323 -4.01 -20.69 -18.98
C GLU A 323 -2.75 -21.42 -18.53
N ALA A 324 -1.56 -20.99 -18.99
CA ALA A 324 -0.29 -21.53 -18.54
C ALA A 324 -0.08 -21.30 -17.04
N PHE A 325 -0.35 -20.09 -16.57
CA PHE A 325 -0.23 -19.74 -15.15
C PHE A 325 -1.15 -20.60 -14.29
N ASP A 326 -2.44 -20.71 -14.63
CA ASP A 326 -3.41 -21.51 -13.88
C ASP A 326 -2.97 -22.98 -13.77
N LYS A 327 -2.61 -23.60 -14.89
CA LYS A 327 -2.20 -25.01 -14.93
C LYS A 327 -0.87 -25.27 -14.23
N ALA A 328 0.08 -24.34 -14.35
CA ALA A 328 1.34 -24.41 -13.61
C ALA A 328 1.10 -24.32 -12.11
N CYS A 329 0.28 -23.35 -11.66
CA CYS A 329 -0.07 -23.19 -10.25
C CYS A 329 -0.83 -24.41 -9.68
N GLU A 330 -1.74 -25.03 -10.45
CA GLU A 330 -2.41 -26.27 -10.04
C GLU A 330 -1.41 -27.39 -9.75
N SER A 331 -0.36 -27.47 -10.56
CA SER A 331 0.71 -28.48 -10.41
C SER A 331 1.70 -28.15 -9.28
N ALA A 332 1.82 -26.88 -8.92
CA ALA A 332 2.77 -26.35 -7.95
C ALA A 332 2.28 -26.40 -6.50
N THR A 333 1.25 -27.16 -6.21
CA THR A 333 0.65 -27.29 -4.86
C THR A 333 0.25 -25.93 -4.28
N PRO A 334 -0.90 -25.38 -4.71
CA PRO A 334 -1.35 -24.09 -4.24
C PRO A 334 -1.74 -24.10 -2.75
N GLU A 335 -1.36 -23.09 -2.03
CA GLU A 335 -1.56 -22.90 -0.59
C GLU A 335 -2.35 -21.61 -0.30
N LEU A 336 -3.25 -21.70 0.68
CA LEU A 336 -3.95 -20.54 1.21
C LEU A 336 -3.14 -19.94 2.37
N LEU A 337 -2.87 -18.66 2.30
CA LEU A 337 -2.12 -17.93 3.32
C LEU A 337 -3.05 -17.04 4.14
N GLU A 338 -2.86 -17.05 5.47
CA GLU A 338 -3.52 -16.15 6.40
C GLU A 338 -2.55 -15.11 6.97
N PRO A 339 -3.00 -13.87 7.25
CA PRO A 339 -2.15 -12.85 7.84
C PRO A 339 -1.87 -13.14 9.32
N VAL A 340 -0.60 -13.04 9.70
CA VAL A 340 -0.10 -13.14 11.07
C VAL A 340 0.24 -11.76 11.59
N MET A 341 -0.20 -11.48 12.80
CA MET A 341 0.06 -10.23 13.50
C MET A 341 1.15 -10.42 14.55
N GLU A 342 2.06 -9.47 14.65
CA GLU A 342 2.87 -9.26 15.83
C GLU A 342 2.03 -8.53 16.87
N VAL A 343 1.98 -9.09 18.07
CA VAL A 343 1.14 -8.59 19.17
C VAL A 343 2.03 -8.31 20.36
N ASP A 344 2.07 -7.05 20.78
CA ASP A 344 2.75 -6.61 21.99
C ASP A 344 1.72 -6.34 23.08
N ILE A 345 1.80 -7.04 24.20
CA ILE A 345 0.87 -6.87 25.33
C ILE A 345 1.66 -6.33 26.52
N GLU A 346 1.27 -5.15 26.98
CA GLU A 346 1.80 -4.55 28.20
C GLU A 346 0.83 -4.81 29.35
N CYS A 347 1.30 -5.43 30.42
CA CYS A 347 0.47 -5.72 31.58
C CYS A 347 1.28 -5.82 32.87
N PRO A 348 0.66 -5.54 34.04
CA PRO A 348 1.25 -5.80 35.34
C PRO A 348 1.56 -7.29 35.55
N SER A 349 2.60 -7.60 36.35
CA SER A 349 3.09 -8.97 36.57
C SER A 349 2.04 -9.97 37.02
N GLU A 350 1.01 -9.51 37.76
CA GLU A 350 -0.08 -10.36 38.24
C GLU A 350 -1.00 -10.89 37.11
N PHE A 351 -1.05 -10.23 35.93
CA PHE A 351 -1.89 -10.62 34.78
C PHE A 351 -1.13 -11.26 33.62
N VAL A 352 0.20 -11.43 33.73
CA VAL A 352 1.02 -12.03 32.66
C VAL A 352 0.50 -13.42 32.29
N GLY A 353 0.18 -14.26 33.25
CA GLY A 353 -0.35 -15.60 33.01
C GLY A 353 -1.69 -15.61 32.27
N ASP A 354 -2.58 -14.69 32.60
CA ASP A 354 -3.88 -14.56 31.94
C ASP A 354 -3.71 -14.02 30.51
N ALA A 355 -2.87 -13.02 30.31
CA ALA A 355 -2.58 -12.46 28.98
C ALA A 355 -1.94 -13.50 28.05
N MET A 356 -0.96 -14.27 28.54
CA MET A 356 -0.33 -15.38 27.80
C MET A 356 -1.35 -16.47 27.43
N SER A 357 -2.23 -16.80 28.36
CA SER A 357 -3.31 -17.79 28.13
C SER A 357 -4.27 -17.32 27.04
N GLN A 358 -4.64 -16.03 27.01
CA GLN A 358 -5.52 -15.47 25.98
C GLN A 358 -4.92 -15.56 24.57
N ILE A 359 -3.63 -15.30 24.42
CA ILE A 359 -2.91 -15.43 23.14
C ILE A 359 -2.82 -16.89 22.71
N THR A 360 -2.42 -17.77 23.63
CA THR A 360 -2.22 -19.21 23.32
C THR A 360 -3.53 -19.88 22.93
N GLN A 361 -4.65 -19.59 23.62
CA GLN A 361 -5.98 -20.10 23.28
C GLN A 361 -6.43 -19.68 21.89
N ARG A 362 -5.92 -18.57 21.37
CA ARG A 362 -6.18 -18.07 20.02
C ARG A 362 -5.18 -18.57 18.97
N GLY A 363 -4.36 -19.57 19.34
CA GLY A 363 -3.36 -20.14 18.44
C GLY A 363 -2.16 -19.24 18.22
N GLY A 364 -1.97 -18.21 19.05
CA GLY A 364 -0.79 -17.37 19.02
C GLY A 364 0.41 -18.05 19.67
N MET A 365 1.59 -17.71 19.18
CA MET A 365 2.89 -18.17 19.67
C MET A 365 3.60 -17.01 20.39
N ILE A 366 4.00 -17.25 21.64
CA ILE A 366 4.80 -16.29 22.39
C ILE A 366 6.25 -16.35 21.91
N VAL A 367 6.79 -15.22 21.55
CA VAL A 367 8.16 -15.07 21.04
C VAL A 367 9.13 -14.73 22.15
N SER A 368 8.81 -13.70 22.93
CA SER A 368 9.64 -13.25 24.05
C SER A 368 8.79 -12.51 25.09
N MET A 369 9.38 -12.25 26.24
CA MET A 369 8.80 -11.40 27.26
C MET A 369 9.91 -10.54 27.87
N ASP A 370 9.67 -9.25 27.92
CA ASP A 370 10.57 -8.26 28.49
C ASP A 370 9.92 -7.57 29.71
N GLU A 371 10.75 -7.20 30.70
CA GLU A 371 10.30 -6.39 31.82
C GLU A 371 10.80 -4.94 31.61
N LYS A 372 9.87 -4.00 31.55
CA LYS A 372 10.16 -2.59 31.36
C LYS A 372 9.46 -1.74 32.42
N SER A 373 10.24 -1.07 33.27
CA SER A 373 9.71 -0.12 34.27
C SER A 373 8.69 -0.74 35.27
N GLY A 374 8.75 -2.05 35.55
CA GLY A 374 7.84 -2.73 36.47
C GLY A 374 6.56 -3.25 35.82
N GLU A 375 6.43 -3.13 34.51
CA GLU A 375 5.40 -3.77 33.69
C GLU A 375 6.06 -4.80 32.78
N ASN A 376 5.32 -5.85 32.41
CA ASN A 376 5.81 -6.87 31.49
C ASN A 376 5.24 -6.61 30.09
N VAL A 377 6.11 -6.74 29.11
CA VAL A 377 5.76 -6.69 27.69
C VAL A 377 5.88 -8.09 27.11
N ILE A 378 4.79 -8.65 26.64
CA ILE A 378 4.72 -9.96 26.02
C ILE A 378 4.70 -9.75 24.50
N HIS A 379 5.72 -10.27 23.83
CA HIS A 379 5.80 -10.28 22.37
C HIS A 379 5.29 -11.62 21.83
N ALA A 380 4.28 -11.58 20.99
CA ALA A 380 3.66 -12.77 20.44
C ALA A 380 3.34 -12.61 18.95
N LYS A 381 3.11 -13.73 18.26
CA LYS A 381 2.59 -13.78 16.90
C LYS A 381 1.29 -14.55 16.90
N ALA A 382 0.26 -14.02 16.26
CA ALA A 382 -1.05 -14.67 16.23
C ALA A 382 -1.75 -14.47 14.88
N PRO A 383 -2.52 -15.50 14.39
CA PRO A 383 -3.33 -15.35 13.17
C PRO A 383 -4.41 -14.28 13.37
N MET A 384 -4.53 -13.35 12.40
CA MET A 384 -5.50 -12.26 12.47
C MET A 384 -6.94 -12.77 12.63
N ALA A 385 -7.29 -13.86 11.96
CA ALA A 385 -8.62 -14.46 12.01
C ALA A 385 -9.08 -14.81 13.45
N LYS A 386 -8.14 -15.10 14.34
CA LYS A 386 -8.42 -15.47 15.73
C LYS A 386 -8.34 -14.30 16.71
N MET A 387 -7.95 -13.11 16.22
CA MET A 387 -7.76 -11.92 17.07
C MET A 387 -9.02 -11.06 17.23
N PHE A 388 -10.10 -11.35 16.50
CA PHE A 388 -11.37 -10.63 16.67
C PHE A 388 -11.88 -10.74 18.13
N GLY A 389 -12.27 -9.60 18.69
CA GLY A 389 -12.73 -9.51 20.08
C GLY A 389 -11.62 -9.71 21.13
N PHE A 390 -10.35 -9.79 20.73
CA PHE A 390 -9.23 -9.95 21.67
C PHE A 390 -9.14 -8.80 22.67
N SER A 391 -9.34 -7.55 22.21
CA SER A 391 -9.34 -6.35 23.03
C SER A 391 -10.31 -6.46 24.21
N THR A 392 -11.54 -6.88 23.94
CA THR A 392 -12.60 -7.03 24.96
C THR A 392 -12.25 -8.13 25.97
N ASN A 393 -11.76 -9.27 25.48
CA ASN A 393 -11.40 -10.39 26.35
C ASN A 393 -10.17 -10.07 27.20
N LEU A 394 -9.14 -9.46 26.62
CA LEU A 394 -7.94 -9.04 27.35
C LEU A 394 -8.29 -8.08 28.49
N ARG A 395 -9.09 -7.05 28.19
CA ARG A 395 -9.57 -6.10 29.21
C ARG A 395 -10.36 -6.76 30.31
N SER A 396 -11.20 -7.75 29.97
CA SER A 396 -12.00 -8.49 30.97
C SER A 396 -11.12 -9.26 31.93
N VAL A 397 -10.13 -10.04 31.46
CA VAL A 397 -9.26 -10.86 32.30
C VAL A 397 -8.21 -10.05 33.06
N THR A 398 -7.83 -8.87 32.57
CA THR A 398 -6.84 -8.01 33.21
C THR A 398 -7.45 -6.81 33.93
N GLN A 399 -8.77 -6.81 34.16
CA GLN A 399 -9.50 -5.71 34.81
C GLN A 399 -9.23 -4.33 34.15
N GLY A 400 -9.01 -4.32 32.83
CA GLY A 400 -8.72 -3.11 32.06
C GLY A 400 -7.30 -2.57 32.20
N ARG A 401 -6.39 -3.29 32.88
CA ARG A 401 -5.02 -2.85 33.17
C ARG A 401 -3.98 -3.27 32.13
N ALA A 402 -4.33 -4.14 31.19
CA ALA A 402 -3.48 -4.45 30.05
C ALA A 402 -3.79 -3.53 28.86
N SER A 403 -2.74 -3.12 28.18
CA SER A 403 -2.80 -2.55 26.84
C SER A 403 -2.19 -3.50 25.81
N PHE A 404 -2.56 -3.38 24.55
CA PHE A 404 -1.90 -4.13 23.49
C PHE A 404 -1.80 -3.31 22.19
N GLY A 405 -0.74 -3.59 21.45
CA GLY A 405 -0.55 -3.16 20.07
C GLY A 405 -0.57 -4.36 19.13
N MET A 406 -1.01 -4.17 17.90
CA MET A 406 -1.01 -5.19 16.87
C MET A 406 -0.49 -4.60 15.56
N VAL A 407 0.49 -5.26 14.94
CA VAL A 407 1.07 -4.85 13.66
C VAL A 407 1.13 -6.07 12.74
N PHE A 408 0.86 -5.88 11.45
CA PHE A 408 1.03 -6.94 10.47
C PHE A 408 2.50 -7.39 10.40
N SER A 409 2.73 -8.70 10.47
CA SER A 409 4.06 -9.31 10.37
C SER A 409 4.29 -9.92 8.98
N HIS A 410 3.57 -10.97 8.66
CA HIS A 410 3.71 -11.71 7.40
C HIS A 410 2.45 -12.55 7.13
N PHE A 411 2.41 -13.15 5.96
CA PHE A 411 1.46 -14.21 5.64
C PHE A 411 2.07 -15.57 5.95
N GLN A 412 1.28 -16.50 6.49
CA GLN A 412 1.66 -17.90 6.70
C GLN A 412 0.62 -18.83 6.12
N VAL A 413 1.02 -20.08 5.86
CA VAL A 413 0.09 -21.13 5.41
C VAL A 413 -0.99 -21.33 6.47
N LYS A 414 -2.24 -21.27 6.03
CA LYS A 414 -3.40 -21.47 6.92
C LYS A 414 -3.46 -22.92 7.34
N ALA A 415 -3.39 -23.14 8.64
CA ALA A 415 -3.46 -24.47 9.27
C ALA A 415 -4.87 -25.09 9.23
#